data_f2aa5f8a0f9d7908f1c4949c8f3a863f
#
_entry.id   f2aa5f8a0f9d7908f1c4949c8f3a863f
#
_cell.length_a   1.000
_cell.length_b   1.000
_cell.length_c   1.000
_cell.angle_alpha   90.00
_cell.angle_beta   90.00
_cell.angle_gamma   90.00
#
_symmetry.space_group_name_H-M   'P 1'
#
loop_
_entity.id
_entity.type
_entity.pdbx_description
1 polymer ?
#
loop_
_entity_poly.entity_id
_entity_poly.type
_entity_poly.pdbx_seq_one_letter_code
_entity_poly.pdbx_strand_id
1 'polypeptide(L)'
;MTRVRLALVQVNPVVGDLDGNVERIRRVLDEVDGCDLAVFGEMALTGYPLEDLVLKPGFVADSRAALEKVAGASGDCALVVGFADGDEDVVYNAVAVCQGGRVHGVYRKRHLPNLEVFDEVRHFSPG
;
A
#
# COMPACT_ATOMS: atom_id res chain seq x y z
N MET A 1 19.70 -25.51 2.21
CA MET A 1 18.53 -24.90 1.50
C MET A 1 17.96 -23.80 2.36
N THR A 2 17.82 -22.61 1.78
CA THR A 2 17.21 -21.48 2.46
C THR A 2 15.69 -21.59 2.36
N ARG A 3 15.01 -21.37 3.48
CA ARG A 3 13.54 -21.30 3.53
C ARG A 3 13.11 -19.85 3.73
N VAL A 4 12.06 -19.46 3.04
CA VAL A 4 11.41 -18.18 3.22
C VAL A 4 9.98 -18.44 3.71
N ARG A 5 9.65 -17.86 4.86
CA ARG A 5 8.28 -17.91 5.39
C ARG A 5 7.54 -16.68 4.90
N LEU A 6 6.54 -16.92 4.05
CA LEU A 6 5.75 -15.88 3.41
C LEU A 6 4.34 -15.87 4.01
N ALA A 7 3.88 -14.69 4.43
CA ALA A 7 2.50 -14.47 4.80
C ALA A 7 1.79 -13.73 3.67
N LEU A 8 0.70 -14.29 3.17
CA LEU A 8 -0.21 -13.62 2.24
C LEU A 8 -1.37 -13.06 3.05
N VAL A 9 -1.42 -11.74 3.20
CA VAL A 9 -2.35 -11.09 4.11
C VAL A 9 -3.49 -10.47 3.31
N GLN A 10 -4.69 -10.96 3.54
CA GLN A 10 -5.91 -10.36 3.00
C GLN A 10 -6.59 -9.55 4.09
N VAL A 11 -6.69 -8.25 3.87
CA VAL A 11 -7.44 -7.33 4.70
C VAL A 11 -8.61 -6.78 3.90
N ASN A 12 -9.62 -6.26 4.57
CA ASN A 12 -10.76 -5.61 3.93
C ASN A 12 -10.68 -4.09 4.18
N PRO A 13 -9.91 -3.36 3.37
CA PRO A 13 -9.76 -1.92 3.56
C PRO A 13 -11.06 -1.20 3.21
N VAL A 14 -11.26 -0.06 3.85
CA VAL A 14 -12.35 0.88 3.50
C VAL A 14 -11.76 1.97 2.63
N VAL A 15 -12.35 2.18 1.45
CA VAL A 15 -11.86 3.17 0.49
C VAL A 15 -11.81 4.57 1.14
N GLY A 16 -10.62 5.18 1.13
CA GLY A 16 -10.39 6.52 1.66
C GLY A 16 -10.21 6.61 3.17
N ASP A 17 -10.43 5.54 3.92
CA ASP A 17 -10.25 5.52 5.38
C ASP A 17 -8.80 5.16 5.73
N LEU A 18 -7.89 6.10 5.52
CA LEU A 18 -6.45 5.87 5.70
C LEU A 18 -6.12 5.45 7.14
N ASP A 19 -6.63 6.15 8.12
CA ASP A 19 -6.35 5.84 9.53
C ASP A 19 -6.91 4.47 9.92
N GLY A 20 -8.13 4.15 9.49
CA GLY A 20 -8.71 2.83 9.73
C GLY A 20 -7.95 1.72 9.03
N ASN A 21 -7.48 1.96 7.81
CA ASN A 21 -6.69 0.97 7.05
C ASN A 21 -5.31 0.76 7.67
N VAL A 22 -4.66 1.82 8.16
CA VAL A 22 -3.41 1.69 8.94
C VAL A 22 -3.62 0.76 10.13
N GLU A 23 -4.70 0.96 10.88
CA GLU A 23 -5.01 0.12 12.04
C GLU A 23 -5.31 -1.34 11.65
N ARG A 24 -6.00 -1.56 10.53
CA ARG A 24 -6.24 -2.92 10.01
C ARG A 24 -4.92 -3.63 9.68
N ILE A 25 -3.99 -2.94 9.07
CA ILE A 25 -2.65 -3.49 8.77
C ILE A 25 -1.89 -3.74 10.07
N ARG A 26 -1.88 -2.79 10.99
CA ARG A 26 -1.14 -2.91 12.25
C ARG A 26 -1.62 -4.08 13.11
N ARG A 27 -2.91 -4.38 13.09
CA ARG A 27 -3.48 -5.50 13.87
C ARG A 27 -2.94 -6.86 13.46
N VAL A 28 -2.51 -7.03 12.21
CA VAL A 28 -1.99 -8.32 11.74
C VAL A 28 -0.48 -8.44 11.91
N LEU A 29 0.23 -7.40 12.35
CA LEU A 29 1.69 -7.44 12.47
C LEU A 29 2.16 -8.49 13.47
N ASP A 30 1.45 -8.67 14.58
CA ASP A 30 1.77 -9.71 15.57
C ASP A 30 1.55 -11.12 14.98
N GLU A 31 0.54 -11.29 14.12
CA GLU A 31 0.23 -12.58 13.49
C GLU A 31 1.29 -13.00 12.48
N VAL A 32 1.94 -12.02 11.82
CA VAL A 32 2.99 -12.28 10.82
C VAL A 32 4.39 -12.21 11.43
N ASP A 33 4.50 -11.96 12.70
CA ASP A 33 5.77 -12.00 13.42
C ASP A 33 6.42 -13.38 13.25
N GLY A 34 7.70 -13.38 12.94
CA GLY A 34 8.42 -14.60 12.58
C GLY A 34 8.35 -15.01 11.11
N CYS A 35 7.53 -14.35 10.29
CA CYS A 35 7.62 -14.46 8.84
C CYS A 35 8.77 -13.61 8.30
N ASP A 36 9.32 -14.02 7.16
CA ASP A 36 10.35 -13.23 6.47
C ASP A 36 9.74 -12.09 5.67
N LEU A 37 8.56 -12.34 5.11
CA LEU A 37 7.86 -11.41 4.24
C LEU A 37 6.35 -11.52 4.43
N ALA A 38 5.68 -10.40 4.56
CA ALA A 38 4.22 -10.31 4.56
C ALA A 38 3.77 -9.43 3.39
N VAL A 39 2.92 -9.98 2.53
CA VAL A 39 2.43 -9.30 1.32
C VAL A 39 0.96 -8.98 1.50
N PHE A 40 0.63 -7.70 1.43
CA PHE A 40 -0.73 -7.18 1.44
C PHE A 40 -1.24 -7.00 0.00
N GLY A 41 -2.54 -6.86 -0.15
CA GLY A 41 -3.15 -6.66 -1.45
C GLY A 41 -2.84 -5.30 -2.09
N GLU A 42 -3.17 -5.19 -3.37
CA GLU A 42 -3.10 -3.93 -4.12
C GLU A 42 -3.91 -2.85 -3.41
N MET A 43 -3.34 -1.65 -3.27
CA MET A 43 -4.00 -0.50 -2.61
C MET A 43 -4.55 -0.81 -1.21
N ALA A 44 -3.91 -1.70 -0.47
CA ALA A 44 -4.38 -2.10 0.86
C ALA A 44 -4.50 -0.94 1.84
N LEU A 45 -3.67 0.09 1.68
CA LEU A 45 -3.66 1.25 2.56
C LEU A 45 -4.80 2.23 2.26
N THR A 46 -5.21 2.33 1.00
CA THR A 46 -6.18 3.32 0.55
C THR A 46 -7.55 2.74 0.24
N GLY A 47 -7.63 1.41 0.04
CA GLY A 47 -8.78 0.76 -0.56
C GLY A 47 -8.76 0.87 -2.08
N TYR A 48 -9.53 0.05 -2.77
CA TYR A 48 -9.60 -0.02 -4.24
C TYR A 48 -11.04 -0.35 -4.68
N PRO A 49 -11.58 0.28 -5.71
CA PRO A 49 -11.00 1.37 -6.52
C PRO A 49 -11.12 2.74 -5.84
N LEU A 50 -10.14 3.60 -6.05
CA LEU A 50 -10.15 4.97 -5.52
C LEU A 50 -11.02 5.93 -6.33
N GLU A 51 -11.14 5.70 -7.63
CA GLU A 51 -11.85 6.57 -8.56
C GLU A 51 -11.36 8.03 -8.43
N ASP A 52 -12.27 8.99 -8.26
CA ASP A 52 -11.92 10.41 -8.20
C ASP A 52 -11.33 10.85 -6.86
N LEU A 53 -11.24 9.96 -5.88
CA LEU A 53 -10.69 10.28 -4.57
C LEU A 53 -9.22 10.73 -4.65
N VAL A 54 -8.46 10.16 -5.59
CA VAL A 54 -7.06 10.55 -5.82
C VAL A 54 -6.90 12.00 -6.27
N LEU A 55 -7.97 12.61 -6.79
CA LEU A 55 -7.98 13.98 -7.25
C LEU A 55 -8.21 14.99 -6.13
N LYS A 56 -8.57 14.53 -4.94
CA LYS A 56 -8.75 15.43 -3.79
C LYS A 56 -7.41 16.01 -3.37
N PRO A 57 -7.33 17.34 -3.16
CA PRO A 57 -6.10 17.95 -2.64
C PRO A 57 -5.66 17.28 -1.33
N GLY A 58 -4.38 16.97 -1.25
CA GLY A 58 -3.79 16.38 -0.05
C GLY A 58 -3.96 14.87 0.10
N PHE A 59 -4.80 14.20 -0.70
CA PHE A 59 -5.04 12.76 -0.53
C PHE A 59 -3.77 11.92 -0.71
N VAL A 60 -2.98 12.21 -1.74
CA VAL A 60 -1.72 11.47 -2.00
C VAL A 60 -0.71 11.73 -0.88
N ALA A 61 -0.61 12.96 -0.41
CA ALA A 61 0.25 13.28 0.73
C ALA A 61 -0.19 12.54 1.99
N ASP A 62 -1.49 12.44 2.23
CA ASP A 62 -2.04 11.69 3.36
C ASP A 62 -1.80 10.19 3.23
N SER A 63 -1.89 9.65 2.01
CA SER A 63 -1.55 8.25 1.70
C SER A 63 -0.08 7.97 2.03
N ARG A 64 0.82 8.85 1.64
CA ARG A 64 2.26 8.73 1.94
C ARG A 64 2.53 8.83 3.44
N ALA A 65 1.86 9.74 4.13
CA ALA A 65 1.97 9.85 5.59
C ALA A 65 1.44 8.60 6.30
N ALA A 66 0.35 8.01 5.82
CA ALA A 66 -0.18 6.75 6.34
C ALA A 66 0.81 5.60 6.12
N LEU A 67 1.49 5.55 4.97
CA LEU A 67 2.54 4.56 4.72
C LEU A 67 3.67 4.68 5.75
N GLU A 68 4.10 5.88 6.10
CA GLU A 68 5.15 6.09 7.10
C GLU A 68 4.72 5.57 8.48
N LYS A 69 3.45 5.66 8.83
CA LYS A 69 2.91 5.08 10.07
C LYS A 69 3.01 3.55 10.07
N VAL A 70 2.68 2.92 8.95
CA VAL A 70 2.82 1.46 8.79
C VAL A 70 4.30 1.06 8.84
N ALA A 71 5.15 1.77 8.11
CA ALA A 71 6.59 1.52 8.11
C ALA A 71 7.18 1.65 9.51
N GLY A 72 6.80 2.69 10.26
CA GLY A 72 7.25 2.89 11.64
C GLY A 72 6.89 1.77 12.58
N ALA A 73 5.81 1.05 12.31
CA ALA A 73 5.38 -0.12 13.09
C ALA A 73 6.02 -1.43 12.61
N SER A 74 6.75 -1.43 11.49
CA SER A 74 7.39 -2.65 10.97
C SER A 74 8.60 -3.07 11.79
N GLY A 75 8.82 -4.38 11.86
CA GLY A 75 9.94 -4.99 12.57
C GLY A 75 10.79 -5.82 11.61
N ASP A 76 11.18 -7.02 12.05
CA ASP A 76 12.05 -7.90 11.25
C ASP A 76 11.36 -8.48 10.01
N CYS A 77 10.04 -8.68 10.07
CA CYS A 77 9.27 -9.11 8.91
C CYS A 77 9.17 -7.96 7.90
N ALA A 78 9.60 -8.19 6.68
CA ALA A 78 9.43 -7.21 5.60
C ALA A 78 7.96 -7.17 5.17
N LEU A 79 7.40 -5.97 5.04
CA LEU A 79 6.01 -5.76 4.62
C LEU A 79 5.99 -5.20 3.20
N VAL A 80 5.16 -5.78 2.34
CA VAL A 80 4.87 -5.24 1.00
C VAL A 80 3.46 -4.67 1.04
N VAL A 81 3.33 -3.34 0.94
CA VAL A 81 2.08 -2.61 1.20
C VAL A 81 1.70 -1.76 -0.01
N GLY A 82 0.49 -1.97 -0.53
CA GLY A 82 -0.06 -1.17 -1.63
C GLY A 82 -0.59 0.17 -1.16
N PHE A 83 -0.29 1.23 -1.90
CA PHE A 83 -0.69 2.61 -1.56
C PHE A 83 -0.71 3.52 -2.81
N ALA A 84 -1.26 4.72 -2.65
CA ALA A 84 -1.18 5.76 -3.68
C ALA A 84 0.07 6.62 -3.44
N ASP A 85 0.96 6.66 -4.41
CA ASP A 85 2.20 7.46 -4.38
C ASP A 85 2.12 8.61 -5.38
N GLY A 86 3.03 9.55 -5.28
CA GLY A 86 3.13 10.67 -6.21
C GLY A 86 3.15 12.03 -5.53
N ASP A 87 2.72 13.02 -6.27
CA ASP A 87 2.58 14.41 -5.81
C ASP A 87 1.25 15.00 -6.31
N GLU A 88 1.13 16.32 -6.34
CA GLU A 88 -0.10 17.00 -6.75
C GLU A 88 -0.42 16.80 -8.24
N ASP A 89 0.61 16.59 -9.06
CA ASP A 89 0.45 16.51 -10.52
C ASP A 89 0.39 15.07 -11.02
N VAL A 90 1.05 14.14 -10.34
CA VAL A 90 1.21 12.76 -10.81
C VAL A 90 0.89 11.78 -9.69
N VAL A 91 -0.03 10.84 -9.96
CA VAL A 91 -0.43 9.80 -9.01
C VAL A 91 -0.09 8.42 -9.57
N TYR A 92 0.48 7.57 -8.73
CA TYR A 92 0.87 6.21 -9.07
C TYR A 92 0.19 5.21 -8.15
N ASN A 93 -0.25 4.09 -8.73
CA ASN A 93 -0.56 2.88 -7.97
C ASN A 93 0.77 2.21 -7.64
N ALA A 94 1.09 2.06 -6.37
CA ALA A 94 2.42 1.66 -5.95
C ALA A 94 2.39 0.64 -4.82
N VAL A 95 3.51 -0.04 -4.63
CA VAL A 95 3.78 -0.83 -3.43
C VAL A 95 5.06 -0.35 -2.80
N ALA A 96 5.11 -0.41 -1.48
CA ALA A 96 6.30 -0.13 -0.69
C ALA A 96 6.79 -1.37 0.03
N VAL A 97 8.09 -1.48 0.20
CA VAL A 97 8.72 -2.47 1.07
C VAL A 97 9.14 -1.77 2.35
N CYS A 98 8.58 -2.20 3.47
CA CYS A 98 8.82 -1.63 4.80
C CYS A 98 9.44 -2.67 5.71
N GLN A 99 10.49 -2.31 6.44
CA GLN A 99 11.15 -3.20 7.40
C GLN A 99 11.99 -2.36 8.37
N GLY A 100 12.05 -2.80 9.62
CA GLY A 100 12.91 -2.14 10.61
C GLY A 100 12.54 -0.69 10.88
N GLY A 101 11.26 -0.35 10.77
CA GLY A 101 10.73 0.97 11.08
C GLY A 101 10.79 1.96 9.92
N ARG A 102 11.16 1.54 8.72
CA ARG A 102 11.30 2.46 7.57
C ARG A 102 10.88 1.85 6.24
N VAL A 103 10.65 2.71 5.26
CA VAL A 103 10.44 2.34 3.86
C VAL A 103 11.79 2.11 3.19
N HIS A 104 12.00 0.93 2.61
CA HIS A 104 13.23 0.56 1.91
C HIS A 104 13.16 0.83 0.41
N GLY A 105 11.98 0.81 -0.17
CA GLY A 105 11.81 1.05 -1.60
C GLY A 105 10.36 1.10 -1.99
N VAL A 106 10.09 1.67 -3.18
CA VAL A 106 8.77 1.81 -3.76
C VAL A 106 8.84 1.36 -5.22
N TYR A 107 7.87 0.53 -5.62
CA TYR A 107 7.64 0.16 -7.01
C TYR A 107 6.32 0.73 -7.49
N ARG A 108 6.33 1.39 -8.63
CA ARG A 108 5.16 1.99 -9.26
C ARG A 108 4.65 1.11 -10.38
N LYS A 109 3.35 0.82 -10.36
CA LYS A 109 2.71 -0.06 -11.34
C LYS A 109 2.84 0.52 -12.76
N ARG A 110 3.30 -0.31 -13.70
CA ARG A 110 3.55 0.11 -15.09
C ARG A 110 2.37 -0.15 -16.02
N HIS A 111 1.72 -1.30 -15.87
CA HIS A 111 0.65 -1.73 -16.74
C HIS A 111 -0.70 -1.48 -16.05
N LEU A 112 -1.46 -0.53 -16.57
CA LEU A 112 -2.70 -0.07 -15.96
C LEU A 112 -3.90 -0.63 -16.74
N PRO A 113 -4.81 -1.39 -16.10
CA PRO A 113 -6.05 -1.82 -16.75
C PRO A 113 -6.97 -0.61 -16.98
N ASN A 114 -7.70 -0.62 -18.10
CA ASN A 114 -8.60 0.47 -18.47
C ASN A 114 -10.00 -0.03 -18.86
N LEU A 115 -10.46 -1.12 -18.24
CA LEU A 115 -11.77 -1.72 -18.49
C LEU A 115 -12.67 -1.57 -17.27
N GLU A 116 -13.84 -0.94 -17.43
CA GLU A 116 -14.86 -0.78 -16.39
C GLU A 116 -14.28 -0.16 -15.11
N VAL A 117 -14.46 -0.82 -13.94
CA VAL A 117 -13.96 -0.35 -12.66
C VAL A 117 -12.44 -0.28 -12.61
N PHE A 118 -11.75 -0.96 -13.53
CA PHE A 118 -10.30 -0.98 -13.61
C PHE A 118 -9.72 0.09 -14.55
N ASP A 119 -10.46 1.16 -14.81
CA ASP A 119 -9.99 2.28 -15.66
C ASP A 119 -8.93 3.11 -14.92
N GLU A 120 -7.78 2.47 -14.66
CA GLU A 120 -6.68 3.10 -13.90
C GLU A 120 -5.96 4.18 -14.69
N VAL A 121 -5.92 4.09 -16.02
CA VAL A 121 -5.27 5.09 -16.88
C VAL A 121 -5.87 6.48 -16.67
N ARG A 122 -7.14 6.55 -16.28
CA ARG A 122 -7.86 7.78 -15.99
C ARG A 122 -7.35 8.48 -14.72
N HIS A 123 -6.89 7.71 -13.73
CA HIS A 123 -6.56 8.20 -12.39
C HIS A 123 -5.08 8.07 -12.03
N PHE A 124 -4.37 7.12 -12.62
CA PHE A 124 -2.97 6.84 -12.31
C PHE A 124 -2.08 7.00 -13.54
N SER A 125 -0.83 7.34 -13.29
CA SER A 125 0.22 7.34 -14.31
C SER A 125 0.99 6.02 -14.29
N PRO A 126 1.51 5.53 -15.45
CA PRO A 126 2.40 4.38 -15.45
C PRO A 126 3.74 4.72 -14.79
N GLY A 127 4.23 3.75 -14.06
CA GLY A 127 5.52 3.86 -13.37
C GLY A 127 6.75 3.80 -14.28
#